data_8f22d4025aebce69fd50c0164762a3bc
#
_entry.id   8f22d4025aebce69fd50c0164762a3bc
#
_cell.length_a   1.000
_cell.length_b   1.000
_cell.length_c   1.000
_cell.angle_alpha   90.00
_cell.angle_beta   90.00
_cell.angle_gamma   90.00
#
_symmetry.space_group_name_H-M   'P 1'
#
loop_
_entity.id
_entity.type
_entity.pdbx_description
1 polymer ?
#
loop_
_entity_poly.entity_id
_entity_poly.type
_entity_poly.pdbx_seq_one_letter_code
_entity_poly.pdbx_strand_id
1 'polypeptide(L)'
;SQSMSRFIDLYVEQAVIGGIMLAAGRTDGVDMATDAIEGLTEDHFTATPHKVALRSYKRLNESGEKIDLLTLTSDLERLGALESAGGFAYLAECSKNTPSFANLASYCEKLREMHLGRRMTLALQVGIQKLSEPSSEGIADIIGNIQADISGIEHNTDYGTEHITTGIDMSLETIQSIISGDIWKHKTELGMATIDSAFGGFNNTDFIVVGGRPGMGKTMFSTTVTETVGLKNKKPVLFFSLEMPVEQISERVAFHRARVSKEDL
;
A
#
# COMPACT_ATOMS: atom_id res chain seq x y z
N SER A 1 23.66 3.00 13.71
CA SER A 1 22.68 3.28 14.79
C SER A 1 21.98 4.65 14.67
N GLN A 2 22.56 5.66 14.02
CA GLN A 2 21.88 6.97 13.84
C GLN A 2 20.72 6.95 12.81
N SER A 3 20.74 6.06 11.83
CA SER A 3 19.70 6.00 10.78
C SER A 3 18.36 5.46 11.26
N MET A 4 18.31 4.63 12.29
CA MET A 4 17.06 4.11 12.85
C MET A 4 16.33 5.10 13.77
N SER A 5 17.03 6.08 14.36
CA SER A 5 16.42 7.04 15.29
C SER A 5 15.30 7.89 14.64
N ARG A 6 15.37 8.12 13.33
CA ARG A 6 14.34 8.83 12.57
C ARG A 6 12.97 8.12 12.58
N PHE A 7 12.96 6.79 12.71
CA PHE A 7 11.75 5.96 12.64
C PHE A 7 11.33 5.43 14.01
N ILE A 8 11.70 6.14 15.08
CA ILE A 8 11.34 5.85 16.47
C ILE A 8 10.79 7.14 17.07
N ASP A 9 9.54 7.11 17.52
CA ASP A 9 8.90 8.22 18.20
C ASP A 9 8.02 7.67 19.33
N LEU A 10 8.57 7.66 20.53
CA LEU A 10 7.89 7.14 21.71
C LEU A 10 6.64 7.96 22.08
N TYR A 11 6.58 9.24 21.72
CA TYR A 11 5.39 10.08 21.98
C TYR A 11 4.23 9.66 21.10
N VAL A 12 4.49 9.30 19.83
CA VAL A 12 3.45 8.76 18.94
C VAL A 12 2.98 7.41 19.44
N GLU A 13 3.88 6.53 19.87
CA GLU A 13 3.52 5.25 20.49
C GLU A 13 2.64 5.43 21.73
N GLN A 14 3.02 6.33 22.64
CA GLN A 14 2.22 6.69 23.82
C GLN A 14 0.86 7.24 23.43
N ALA A 15 0.80 8.12 22.40
CA ALA A 15 -0.44 8.71 21.94
C ALA A 15 -1.41 7.69 21.36
N VAL A 16 -0.90 6.62 20.70
CA VAL A 16 -1.75 5.51 20.27
C VAL A 16 -2.30 4.73 21.47
N ILE A 17 -1.45 4.36 22.44
CA ILE A 17 -1.91 3.64 23.64
C ILE A 17 -2.89 4.49 24.46
N GLY A 18 -2.60 5.77 24.66
CA GLY A 18 -3.51 6.69 25.33
C GLY A 18 -4.81 6.88 24.57
N GLY A 19 -4.74 7.00 23.25
CA GLY A 19 -5.88 7.20 22.35
C GLY A 19 -6.87 6.03 22.37
N ILE A 20 -6.38 4.78 22.32
CA ILE A 20 -7.25 3.59 22.43
C ILE A 20 -7.95 3.51 23.79
N MET A 21 -7.28 3.88 24.89
CA MET A 21 -7.89 3.90 26.21
C MET A 21 -8.95 5.00 26.33
N LEU A 22 -8.71 6.18 25.77
CA LEU A 22 -9.68 7.27 25.77
C LEU A 22 -10.90 6.98 24.88
N ALA A 23 -10.69 6.35 23.74
CA ALA A 23 -11.75 5.97 22.83
C ALA A 23 -12.65 4.87 23.42
N ALA A 24 -12.06 3.91 24.08
CA ALA A 24 -12.77 2.77 24.70
C ALA A 24 -13.75 3.20 25.79
N GLY A 25 -13.53 4.34 26.43
CA GLY A 25 -14.46 4.92 27.42
C GLY A 25 -15.72 5.56 26.81
N ARG A 26 -15.88 5.59 25.47
CA ARG A 26 -16.98 6.26 24.77
C ARG A 26 -17.66 5.29 23.77
N THR A 27 -18.96 5.40 23.68
CA THR A 27 -19.78 4.52 22.83
C THR A 27 -19.44 4.68 21.33
N ASP A 28 -19.11 5.90 20.90
CA ASP A 28 -18.71 6.25 19.55
C ASP A 28 -17.21 6.04 19.29
N GLY A 29 -16.43 5.83 20.34
CA GLY A 29 -14.98 5.70 20.25
C GLY A 29 -14.49 4.27 20.02
N VAL A 30 -15.26 3.26 20.43
CA VAL A 30 -14.84 1.84 20.35
C VAL A 30 -14.65 1.40 18.89
N ASP A 31 -15.63 1.67 18.05
CA ASP A 31 -15.56 1.33 16.62
C ASP A 31 -14.42 2.10 15.94
N MET A 32 -14.31 3.40 16.24
CA MET A 32 -13.25 4.26 15.72
C MET A 32 -11.85 3.80 16.14
N ALA A 33 -11.68 3.33 17.38
CA ALA A 33 -10.42 2.77 17.86
C ALA A 33 -10.10 1.44 17.18
N THR A 34 -11.10 0.57 17.05
CA THR A 34 -10.96 -0.74 16.40
C THR A 34 -10.52 -0.56 14.96
N ASP A 35 -11.17 0.32 14.20
CA ASP A 35 -10.82 0.64 12.81
C ASP A 35 -9.41 1.25 12.72
N ALA A 36 -9.07 2.19 13.60
CA ALA A 36 -7.78 2.89 13.57
C ALA A 36 -6.60 1.93 13.80
N ILE A 37 -6.75 0.96 14.71
CA ILE A 37 -5.70 -0.02 15.03
C ILE A 37 -5.74 -1.28 14.18
N GLU A 38 -6.69 -1.38 13.23
CA GLU A 38 -6.73 -2.52 12.32
C GLU A 38 -5.38 -2.70 11.63
N GLY A 39 -4.89 -3.93 11.55
CA GLY A 39 -3.57 -4.25 11.00
C GLY A 39 -2.36 -3.84 11.87
N LEU A 40 -2.50 -3.04 12.93
CA LEU A 40 -1.39 -2.78 13.84
C LEU A 40 -1.02 -4.05 14.60
N THR A 41 0.27 -4.35 14.65
CA THR A 41 0.85 -5.43 15.43
C THR A 41 1.85 -4.87 16.43
N GLU A 42 2.35 -5.70 17.32
CA GLU A 42 3.40 -5.33 18.27
C GLU A 42 4.68 -4.83 17.59
N ASP A 43 4.96 -5.28 16.37
CA ASP A 43 6.15 -4.89 15.60
C ASP A 43 6.12 -3.43 15.15
N HIS A 44 4.93 -2.81 15.13
CA HIS A 44 4.78 -1.39 14.86
C HIS A 44 5.33 -0.53 16.00
N PHE A 45 5.41 -1.09 17.21
CA PHE A 45 5.94 -0.40 18.39
C PHE A 45 7.38 -0.80 18.67
N THR A 46 8.14 0.11 19.25
CA THR A 46 9.52 -0.13 19.66
C THR A 46 9.64 -0.39 21.15
N ALA A 47 8.82 0.29 21.95
CA ALA A 47 8.82 0.16 23.39
C ALA A 47 8.02 -1.05 23.89
N THR A 48 8.64 -1.88 24.73
CA THR A 48 7.98 -3.05 25.33
C THR A 48 6.66 -2.72 26.04
N PRO A 49 6.56 -1.65 26.86
CA PRO A 49 5.31 -1.28 27.50
C PRO A 49 4.14 -1.13 26.52
N HIS A 50 4.38 -0.49 25.38
CA HIS A 50 3.34 -0.25 24.39
C HIS A 50 2.92 -1.55 23.67
N LYS A 51 3.87 -2.45 23.37
CA LYS A 51 3.58 -3.79 22.81
C LYS A 51 2.66 -4.60 23.72
N VAL A 52 3.00 -4.62 24.99
CA VAL A 52 2.24 -5.37 26.02
C VAL A 52 0.85 -4.78 26.21
N ALA A 53 0.73 -3.46 26.26
CA ALA A 53 -0.55 -2.76 26.36
C ALA A 53 -1.45 -3.03 25.14
N LEU A 54 -0.90 -2.95 23.91
CA LEU A 54 -1.65 -3.27 22.69
C LEU A 54 -2.17 -4.71 22.69
N ARG A 55 -1.34 -5.67 23.09
CA ARG A 55 -1.73 -7.09 23.16
C ARG A 55 -2.91 -7.30 24.11
N SER A 56 -2.86 -6.69 25.28
CA SER A 56 -3.95 -6.76 26.26
C SER A 56 -5.23 -6.08 25.74
N TYR A 57 -5.08 -4.90 25.12
CA TYR A 57 -6.21 -4.20 24.50
C TYR A 57 -6.91 -5.09 23.45
N LYS A 58 -6.15 -5.66 22.49
CA LYS A 58 -6.71 -6.52 21.45
C LYS A 58 -7.46 -7.71 22.01
N ARG A 59 -6.90 -8.39 23.01
CA ARG A 59 -7.55 -9.52 23.65
C ARG A 59 -8.88 -9.13 24.32
N LEU A 60 -8.91 -8.00 25.04
CA LEU A 60 -10.13 -7.51 25.66
C LEU A 60 -11.18 -7.11 24.62
N ASN A 61 -10.75 -6.50 23.51
CA ASN A 61 -11.64 -6.15 22.43
C ASN A 61 -12.25 -7.37 21.74
N GLU A 62 -11.45 -8.41 21.50
CA GLU A 62 -11.91 -9.69 20.94
C GLU A 62 -12.89 -10.43 21.84
N SER A 63 -12.74 -10.31 23.18
CA SER A 63 -13.67 -10.89 24.16
C SER A 63 -14.94 -10.06 24.34
N GLY A 64 -15.05 -8.89 23.71
CA GLY A 64 -16.20 -7.98 23.83
C GLY A 64 -16.32 -7.32 25.20
N GLU A 65 -15.22 -7.30 25.96
CA GLU A 65 -15.19 -6.66 27.27
C GLU A 65 -15.12 -5.13 27.13
N LYS A 66 -15.76 -4.42 28.07
CA LYS A 66 -15.64 -2.99 28.15
C LYS A 66 -14.22 -2.62 28.53
N ILE A 67 -13.55 -1.82 27.69
CA ILE A 67 -12.14 -1.45 27.87
C ILE A 67 -12.06 -0.07 28.49
N ASP A 68 -11.33 0.05 29.57
CA ASP A 68 -10.89 1.29 30.19
C ASP A 68 -9.54 1.05 30.88
N LEU A 69 -8.98 2.08 31.50
CA LEU A 69 -7.70 1.98 32.19
C LEU A 69 -7.71 0.90 33.29
N LEU A 70 -8.85 0.72 34.00
CA LEU A 70 -8.96 -0.25 35.10
C LEU A 70 -9.04 -1.68 34.57
N THR A 71 -9.88 -1.93 33.54
CA THR A 71 -10.02 -3.26 32.94
C THR A 71 -8.72 -3.69 32.26
N LEU A 72 -8.04 -2.76 31.56
CA LEU A 72 -6.74 -3.03 30.95
C LEU A 72 -5.68 -3.38 31.99
N THR A 73 -5.59 -2.63 33.10
CA THR A 73 -4.62 -2.91 34.16
C THR A 73 -4.92 -4.19 34.90
N SER A 74 -6.21 -4.49 35.19
CA SER A 74 -6.63 -5.76 35.83
C SER A 74 -6.29 -6.99 34.98
N ASP A 75 -6.46 -6.88 33.65
CA ASP A 75 -6.09 -7.96 32.74
C ASP A 75 -4.56 -8.15 32.70
N LEU A 76 -3.80 -7.07 32.69
CA LEU A 76 -2.34 -7.11 32.77
C LEU A 76 -1.83 -7.67 34.08
N GLU A 77 -2.48 -7.34 35.22
CA GLU A 77 -2.19 -7.93 36.54
C GLU A 77 -2.43 -9.43 36.53
N ARG A 78 -3.61 -9.85 36.09
CA ARG A 78 -3.99 -11.27 35.98
C ARG A 78 -2.96 -12.08 35.18
N LEU A 79 -2.32 -11.50 34.22
CA LEU A 79 -1.30 -12.13 33.36
C LEU A 79 0.13 -11.95 33.90
N GLY A 80 0.33 -11.23 35.00
CA GLY A 80 1.66 -10.89 35.50
C GLY A 80 2.46 -9.97 34.59
N ALA A 81 1.80 -9.22 33.71
CA ALA A 81 2.41 -8.40 32.68
C ALA A 81 2.34 -6.88 32.97
N LEU A 82 1.73 -6.46 34.08
CA LEU A 82 1.54 -5.04 34.39
C LEU A 82 2.85 -4.27 34.49
N GLU A 83 3.85 -4.83 35.16
CA GLU A 83 5.19 -4.20 35.26
C GLU A 83 5.85 -4.06 33.88
N SER A 84 5.68 -5.07 33.01
CA SER A 84 6.19 -5.02 31.64
C SER A 84 5.47 -3.97 30.77
N ALA A 85 4.25 -3.61 31.12
CA ALA A 85 3.46 -2.53 30.51
C ALA A 85 3.81 -1.13 31.11
N GLY A 86 4.77 -1.05 32.02
CA GLY A 86 5.19 0.17 32.70
C GLY A 86 4.41 0.49 33.97
N GLY A 87 3.52 -0.41 34.41
CA GLY A 87 2.69 -0.22 35.60
C GLY A 87 1.50 0.71 35.38
N PHE A 88 0.61 0.76 36.38
CA PHE A 88 -0.59 1.60 36.32
C PHE A 88 -0.30 3.09 36.07
N ALA A 89 0.71 3.62 36.76
CA ALA A 89 1.06 5.05 36.65
C ALA A 89 1.45 5.44 35.22
N TYR A 90 2.20 4.60 34.54
CA TYR A 90 2.62 4.84 33.17
C TYR A 90 1.44 4.78 32.18
N LEU A 91 0.58 3.79 32.31
CA LEU A 91 -0.62 3.68 31.45
C LEU A 91 -1.58 4.85 31.69
N ALA A 92 -1.74 5.30 32.96
CA ALA A 92 -2.50 6.50 33.27
C ALA A 92 -1.88 7.77 32.66
N GLU A 93 -0.54 7.86 32.66
CA GLU A 93 0.19 8.96 32.01
C GLU A 93 -0.01 8.95 30.50
N CYS A 94 0.05 7.80 29.83
CA CYS A 94 -0.24 7.69 28.39
C CYS A 94 -1.62 8.25 28.06
N SER A 95 -2.65 7.88 28.85
CA SER A 95 -4.01 8.41 28.66
C SER A 95 -4.10 9.90 28.92
N LYS A 96 -3.44 10.41 29.98
CA LYS A 96 -3.45 11.82 30.35
C LYS A 96 -2.73 12.71 29.34
N ASN A 97 -1.62 12.23 28.78
CA ASN A 97 -0.80 13.00 27.83
C ASN A 97 -1.36 12.97 26.40
N THR A 98 -2.39 12.18 26.13
CA THR A 98 -3.06 12.15 24.82
C THR A 98 -4.21 13.16 24.82
N PRO A 99 -4.13 14.24 24.00
CA PRO A 99 -5.13 15.32 24.06
C PRO A 99 -6.52 14.88 23.64
N SER A 100 -6.62 13.96 22.68
CA SER A 100 -7.88 13.47 22.12
C SER A 100 -7.65 12.17 21.33
N PHE A 101 -8.64 11.29 21.35
CA PHE A 101 -8.64 10.12 20.48
C PHE A 101 -9.05 10.44 19.03
N ALA A 102 -9.55 11.64 18.74
CA ALA A 102 -9.93 12.06 17.39
C ALA A 102 -8.78 11.95 16.36
N ASN A 103 -7.54 12.07 16.81
CA ASN A 103 -6.34 11.94 15.96
C ASN A 103 -5.74 10.51 15.97
N LEU A 104 -6.41 9.55 16.56
CA LEU A 104 -5.87 8.19 16.74
C LEU A 104 -5.49 7.55 15.39
N ALA A 105 -6.35 7.67 14.37
CA ALA A 105 -6.08 7.15 13.04
C ALA A 105 -4.77 7.72 12.46
N SER A 106 -4.55 9.03 12.57
CA SER A 106 -3.33 9.69 12.11
C SER A 106 -2.08 9.22 12.88
N TYR A 107 -2.19 8.98 14.19
CA TYR A 107 -1.08 8.43 14.98
C TYR A 107 -0.77 6.98 14.57
N CYS A 108 -1.80 6.18 14.31
CA CYS A 108 -1.63 4.81 13.81
C CYS A 108 -0.98 4.78 12.43
N GLU A 109 -1.38 5.66 11.52
CA GLU A 109 -0.76 5.80 10.21
C GLU A 109 0.72 6.16 10.31
N LYS A 110 1.06 7.10 11.20
CA LYS A 110 2.46 7.45 11.45
C LYS A 110 3.26 6.28 12.01
N LEU A 111 2.69 5.44 12.87
CA LEU A 111 3.34 4.20 13.34
C LEU A 111 3.59 3.20 12.19
N ARG A 112 2.63 3.05 11.28
CA ARG A 112 2.80 2.20 10.10
C ARG A 112 3.93 2.69 9.21
N GLU A 113 3.99 3.99 8.94
CA GLU A 113 5.08 4.61 8.17
C GLU A 113 6.45 4.40 8.85
N MET A 114 6.53 4.60 10.15
CA MET A 114 7.76 4.37 10.91
C MET A 114 8.18 2.89 10.91
N HIS A 115 7.24 1.97 11.04
CA HIS A 115 7.52 0.54 10.95
C HIS A 115 8.06 0.16 9.58
N LEU A 116 7.44 0.66 8.52
CA LEU A 116 7.92 0.49 7.14
C LEU A 116 9.34 1.00 6.97
N GLY A 117 9.63 2.21 7.47
CA GLY A 117 10.98 2.79 7.45
C GLY A 117 12.03 1.94 8.19
N ARG A 118 11.66 1.36 9.34
CA ARG A 118 12.54 0.44 10.09
C ARG A 118 12.80 -0.85 9.31
N ARG A 119 11.77 -1.46 8.73
CA ARG A 119 11.91 -2.67 7.90
C ARG A 119 12.80 -2.44 6.69
N MET A 120 12.58 -1.33 5.98
CA MET A 120 13.39 -0.91 4.83
C MET A 120 14.85 -0.70 5.21
N THR A 121 15.10 0.01 6.33
CA THR A 121 16.45 0.24 6.85
C THR A 121 17.15 -1.08 7.17
N LEU A 122 16.43 -2.02 7.80
CA LEU A 122 16.99 -3.34 8.14
C LEU A 122 17.34 -4.14 6.88
N ALA A 123 16.44 -4.19 5.89
CA ALA A 123 16.68 -4.90 4.63
C ALA A 123 17.91 -4.36 3.89
N LEU A 124 18.05 -3.03 3.83
CA LEU A 124 19.21 -2.39 3.24
C LEU A 124 20.51 -2.66 4.03
N GLN A 125 20.45 -2.66 5.35
CA GLN A 125 21.63 -2.99 6.19
C GLN A 125 22.09 -4.43 5.99
N VAL A 126 21.16 -5.38 5.91
CA VAL A 126 21.46 -6.80 5.60
C VAL A 126 22.08 -6.91 4.21
N GLY A 127 21.55 -6.18 3.22
CA GLY A 127 22.12 -6.13 1.88
C GLY A 127 23.57 -5.60 1.85
N ILE A 128 23.83 -4.50 2.57
CA ILE A 128 25.18 -3.93 2.69
C ILE A 128 26.12 -4.92 3.36
N GLN A 129 25.67 -5.59 4.42
CA GLN A 129 26.48 -6.59 5.11
C GLN A 129 26.86 -7.75 4.18
N LYS A 130 25.90 -8.30 3.43
CA LYS A 130 26.16 -9.36 2.45
C LYS A 130 27.17 -8.96 1.36
N LEU A 131 27.14 -7.69 0.93
CA LEU A 131 28.13 -7.16 -0.03
C LEU A 131 29.52 -6.96 0.58
N SER A 132 29.61 -6.80 1.88
CA SER A 132 30.87 -6.52 2.58
C SER A 132 31.60 -7.80 3.04
N GLU A 133 30.89 -8.90 3.14
CA GLU A 133 31.43 -10.18 3.57
C GLU A 133 31.92 -11.01 2.37
N PRO A 134 33.07 -11.74 2.49
CA PRO A 134 33.48 -12.68 1.46
C PRO A 134 32.46 -13.82 1.38
N SER A 135 31.67 -13.83 0.35
CA SER A 135 30.58 -14.81 0.12
C SER A 135 30.80 -15.51 -1.22
N SER A 136 30.42 -16.79 -1.30
CA SER A 136 30.34 -17.51 -2.55
C SER A 136 29.07 -17.15 -3.36
N GLU A 137 28.21 -16.33 -2.79
CA GLU A 137 26.96 -15.85 -3.41
C GLU A 137 27.28 -14.83 -4.52
N GLY A 138 26.75 -15.01 -5.71
CA GLY A 138 26.94 -14.09 -6.82
C GLY A 138 26.28 -12.73 -6.57
N ILE A 139 26.83 -11.65 -7.13
CA ILE A 139 26.23 -10.29 -7.01
C ILE A 139 24.78 -10.29 -7.51
N ALA A 140 24.46 -11.04 -8.56
CA ALA A 140 23.10 -11.15 -9.08
C ALA A 140 22.13 -11.76 -8.05
N ASP A 141 22.58 -12.75 -7.29
CA ASP A 141 21.76 -13.39 -6.25
C ASP A 141 21.55 -12.44 -5.06
N ILE A 142 22.58 -11.69 -4.67
CA ILE A 142 22.46 -10.67 -3.62
C ILE A 142 21.47 -9.57 -4.03
N ILE A 143 21.54 -9.09 -5.28
CA ILE A 143 20.58 -8.12 -5.82
C ILE A 143 19.15 -8.69 -5.79
N GLY A 144 18.98 -9.93 -6.26
CA GLY A 144 17.68 -10.61 -6.26
C GLY A 144 17.08 -10.74 -4.85
N ASN A 145 17.90 -11.09 -3.87
CA ASN A 145 17.48 -11.19 -2.47
C ASN A 145 17.05 -9.83 -1.91
N ILE A 146 17.82 -8.76 -2.14
CA ILE A 146 17.46 -7.40 -1.70
C ILE A 146 16.14 -6.94 -2.35
N GLN A 147 15.97 -7.20 -3.66
CA GLN A 147 14.74 -6.86 -4.35
C GLN A 147 13.53 -7.62 -3.80
N ALA A 148 13.69 -8.91 -3.52
CA ALA A 148 12.64 -9.73 -2.92
C ALA A 148 12.27 -9.23 -1.51
N ASP A 149 13.25 -8.87 -0.68
CA ASP A 149 13.02 -8.33 0.66
C ASP A 149 12.27 -7.00 0.60
N ILE A 150 12.65 -6.09 -0.30
CA ILE A 150 11.99 -4.79 -0.49
C ILE A 150 10.55 -4.99 -1.01
N SER A 151 10.36 -5.83 -2.02
CA SER A 151 9.03 -6.13 -2.56
C SER A 151 8.12 -6.78 -1.52
N GLY A 152 8.67 -7.66 -0.66
CA GLY A 152 7.94 -8.26 0.46
C GLY A 152 7.52 -7.23 1.52
N ILE A 153 8.24 -6.12 1.66
CA ILE A 153 7.87 -5.01 2.53
C ILE A 153 6.69 -4.24 1.94
N GLU A 154 6.72 -3.95 0.64
CA GLU A 154 5.64 -3.23 -0.07
C GLU A 154 4.33 -4.03 -0.10
N HIS A 155 4.38 -5.35 -0.31
CA HIS A 155 3.19 -6.21 -0.29
C HIS A 155 2.57 -6.40 1.11
N ASN A 156 3.35 -6.23 2.18
CA ASN A 156 2.86 -6.26 3.56
C ASN A 156 2.44 -4.88 4.10
N THR A 157 2.53 -3.83 3.31
CA THR A 157 1.75 -2.62 3.56
C THR A 157 0.31 -3.00 3.25
N ASP A 158 -0.42 -3.36 4.31
CA ASP A 158 -1.86 -3.52 4.27
C ASP A 158 -2.42 -2.25 3.62
N TYR A 159 -2.82 -2.36 2.37
CA TYR A 159 -3.77 -1.42 1.81
C TYR A 159 -5.02 -1.66 2.63
N GLY A 160 -5.20 -0.85 3.67
CA GLY A 160 -6.25 -0.99 4.66
C GLY A 160 -7.55 -1.36 3.95
N THR A 161 -8.30 -2.27 4.52
CA THR A 161 -9.66 -2.55 4.08
C THR A 161 -10.35 -1.21 3.90
N GLU A 162 -10.48 -0.75 2.65
CA GLU A 162 -11.18 0.49 2.36
C GLU A 162 -12.64 0.29 2.75
N HIS A 163 -13.13 1.17 3.58
CA HIS A 163 -14.54 1.13 3.99
C HIS A 163 -15.40 1.22 2.74
N ILE A 164 -16.47 0.41 2.66
CA ILE A 164 -17.35 0.34 1.48
C ILE A 164 -17.88 1.72 1.07
N THR A 165 -18.01 2.65 2.00
CA THR A 165 -18.39 4.03 1.74
C THR A 165 -17.40 4.76 0.84
N THR A 166 -16.09 4.55 1.02
CA THR A 166 -15.04 5.11 0.14
C THR A 166 -15.19 4.57 -1.27
N GLY A 167 -15.44 3.26 -1.41
CA GLY A 167 -15.72 2.64 -2.70
C GLY A 167 -17.01 3.17 -3.36
N ILE A 168 -18.04 3.47 -2.58
CA ILE A 168 -19.28 4.10 -3.06
C ILE A 168 -19.01 5.52 -3.56
N ASP A 169 -18.27 6.34 -2.82
CA ASP A 169 -17.94 7.71 -3.21
C ASP A 169 -17.14 7.74 -4.53
N MET A 170 -16.13 6.88 -4.67
CA MET A 170 -15.36 6.72 -5.92
C MET A 170 -16.26 6.26 -7.08
N SER A 171 -17.22 5.39 -6.81
CA SER A 171 -18.19 4.93 -7.81
C SER A 171 -19.13 6.05 -8.25
N LEU A 172 -19.57 6.90 -7.32
CA LEU A 172 -20.41 8.07 -7.62
C LEU A 172 -19.66 9.10 -8.48
N GLU A 173 -18.37 9.36 -8.21
CA GLU A 173 -17.54 10.22 -9.06
C GLU A 173 -17.42 9.65 -10.48
N THR A 174 -17.21 8.35 -10.60
CA THR A 174 -17.16 7.67 -11.91
C THR A 174 -18.47 7.80 -12.66
N ILE A 175 -19.62 7.60 -12.01
CA ILE A 175 -20.95 7.74 -12.59
C ILE A 175 -21.20 9.19 -13.04
N GLN A 176 -20.82 10.17 -12.22
CA GLN A 176 -20.92 11.59 -12.59
C GLN A 176 -20.10 11.94 -13.82
N SER A 177 -18.89 11.38 -13.92
CA SER A 177 -18.01 11.54 -15.10
C SER A 177 -18.63 10.93 -16.36
N ILE A 178 -19.30 9.80 -16.24
CA ILE A 178 -20.04 9.16 -17.36
C ILE A 178 -21.20 10.05 -17.81
N ILE A 179 -21.98 10.59 -16.87
CA ILE A 179 -23.12 11.46 -17.15
C ILE A 179 -22.68 12.78 -17.80
N SER A 180 -21.55 13.35 -17.36
CA SER A 180 -20.98 14.58 -17.92
C SER A 180 -20.27 14.39 -19.28
N GLY A 181 -20.15 13.15 -19.75
CA GLY A 181 -19.45 12.81 -21.00
C GLY A 181 -17.92 12.77 -20.90
N ASP A 182 -17.36 12.89 -19.70
CA ASP A 182 -15.91 12.91 -19.46
C ASP A 182 -15.38 11.53 -19.04
N ILE A 183 -15.90 10.50 -19.69
CA ILE A 183 -15.59 9.09 -19.38
C ILE A 183 -14.09 8.76 -19.51
N TRP A 184 -13.38 9.49 -20.37
CA TRP A 184 -11.95 9.25 -20.65
C TRP A 184 -11.01 9.67 -19.53
N LYS A 185 -11.49 10.33 -18.49
CA LYS A 185 -10.71 10.57 -17.27
C LYS A 185 -10.37 9.28 -16.52
N HIS A 186 -11.33 8.35 -16.52
CA HIS A 186 -11.23 7.10 -15.77
C HIS A 186 -10.95 5.88 -16.64
N LYS A 187 -11.08 6.03 -17.97
CA LYS A 187 -10.87 4.96 -18.94
C LYS A 187 -9.76 5.28 -19.93
N THR A 188 -9.27 4.25 -20.60
CA THR A 188 -8.22 4.35 -21.61
C THR A 188 -8.82 3.99 -22.97
N GLU A 189 -8.68 4.89 -23.94
CA GLU A 189 -9.05 4.64 -25.33
C GLU A 189 -7.90 3.89 -26.01
N LEU A 190 -8.24 2.94 -26.90
CA LEU A 190 -7.25 2.17 -27.68
C LEU A 190 -6.91 2.81 -29.02
N GLY A 191 -7.66 3.82 -29.44
CA GLY A 191 -7.50 4.52 -30.71
C GLY A 191 -8.18 3.83 -31.89
N MET A 192 -9.07 2.90 -31.62
CA MET A 192 -9.88 2.20 -32.61
C MET A 192 -11.35 2.51 -32.37
N ALA A 193 -11.90 3.47 -33.11
CA ALA A 193 -13.22 4.03 -32.88
C ALA A 193 -14.32 2.97 -32.72
N THR A 194 -14.30 1.89 -33.51
CA THR A 194 -15.27 0.80 -33.42
C THR A 194 -15.16 0.05 -32.08
N ILE A 195 -13.95 -0.22 -31.61
CA ILE A 195 -13.72 -0.93 -30.35
C ILE A 195 -14.01 0.00 -29.18
N ASP A 196 -13.47 1.22 -29.23
CA ASP A 196 -13.68 2.22 -28.19
C ASP A 196 -15.18 2.56 -28.02
N SER A 197 -15.94 2.62 -29.12
CA SER A 197 -17.40 2.81 -29.11
C SER A 197 -18.15 1.60 -28.54
N ALA A 198 -17.72 0.38 -28.89
CA ALA A 198 -18.39 -0.84 -28.45
C ALA A 198 -18.20 -1.13 -26.95
N PHE A 199 -17.02 -0.86 -26.41
CA PHE A 199 -16.65 -1.13 -25.02
C PHE A 199 -16.68 0.11 -24.11
N GLY A 200 -16.79 1.30 -24.67
CA GLY A 200 -16.76 2.55 -23.92
C GLY A 200 -15.41 2.81 -23.23
N GLY A 201 -14.30 2.31 -23.82
CA GLY A 201 -12.96 2.36 -23.23
C GLY A 201 -12.69 1.26 -22.20
N PHE A 202 -11.44 1.17 -21.75
CA PHE A 202 -10.95 0.13 -20.83
C PHE A 202 -10.50 0.74 -19.51
N ASN A 203 -10.78 0.03 -18.41
CA ASN A 203 -10.36 0.45 -17.08
C ASN A 203 -8.87 0.14 -16.85
N ASN A 204 -8.24 0.80 -15.88
CA ASN A 204 -6.83 0.60 -15.56
C ASN A 204 -6.51 -0.82 -15.03
N THR A 205 -7.54 -1.55 -14.57
CA THR A 205 -7.41 -2.92 -14.00
C THR A 205 -7.82 -4.01 -14.99
N ASP A 206 -8.23 -3.64 -16.21
CA ASP A 206 -8.71 -4.63 -17.18
C ASP A 206 -7.56 -5.47 -17.74
N PHE A 207 -7.78 -6.77 -17.82
CA PHE A 207 -6.92 -7.73 -18.51
C PHE A 207 -7.52 -8.08 -19.87
N ILE A 208 -6.85 -7.67 -20.95
CA ILE A 208 -7.37 -7.80 -22.32
C ILE A 208 -6.56 -8.84 -23.08
N VAL A 209 -7.23 -9.86 -23.58
CA VAL A 209 -6.61 -10.89 -24.41
C VAL A 209 -7.04 -10.71 -25.87
N VAL A 210 -6.05 -10.55 -26.76
CA VAL A 210 -6.27 -10.42 -28.20
C VAL A 210 -5.76 -11.68 -28.92
N GLY A 211 -6.69 -12.48 -29.42
CA GLY A 211 -6.42 -13.69 -30.18
C GLY A 211 -6.59 -13.49 -31.68
N GLY A 212 -5.79 -14.17 -32.48
CA GLY A 212 -5.91 -14.18 -33.95
C GLY A 212 -4.95 -15.15 -34.60
N ARG A 213 -5.29 -15.63 -35.80
CA ARG A 213 -4.41 -16.47 -36.61
C ARG A 213 -3.15 -15.69 -37.04
N PRO A 214 -2.02 -16.37 -37.36
CA PRO A 214 -0.86 -15.73 -37.94
C PRO A 214 -1.23 -14.80 -39.13
N GLY A 215 -0.64 -13.64 -39.24
CA GLY A 215 -0.91 -12.68 -40.30
C GLY A 215 -2.18 -11.81 -40.13
N MET A 216 -3.00 -12.01 -39.11
CA MET A 216 -4.25 -11.27 -38.91
C MET A 216 -4.08 -9.87 -38.25
N GLY A 217 -2.85 -9.42 -38.07
CA GLY A 217 -2.58 -8.07 -37.59
C GLY A 217 -2.53 -7.89 -36.06
N LYS A 218 -2.32 -8.95 -35.27
CA LYS A 218 -2.19 -8.84 -33.79
C LYS A 218 -1.15 -7.80 -33.37
N THR A 219 0.04 -7.84 -34.00
CA THR A 219 1.12 -6.89 -33.71
C THR A 219 0.73 -5.46 -34.11
N MET A 220 0.02 -5.29 -35.23
CA MET A 220 -0.49 -3.99 -35.66
C MET A 220 -1.49 -3.43 -34.65
N PHE A 221 -2.38 -4.27 -34.12
CA PHE A 221 -3.27 -3.90 -33.03
C PHE A 221 -2.48 -3.37 -31.83
N SER A 222 -1.47 -4.12 -31.35
CA SER A 222 -0.66 -3.74 -30.21
C SER A 222 0.13 -2.44 -30.44
N THR A 223 0.66 -2.23 -31.66
CA THR A 223 1.38 -0.99 -32.00
C THR A 223 0.43 0.20 -32.08
N THR A 224 -0.80 0.04 -32.59
CA THR A 224 -1.82 1.09 -32.62
C THR A 224 -2.22 1.51 -31.20
N VAL A 225 -2.42 0.53 -30.30
CA VAL A 225 -2.69 0.81 -28.88
C VAL A 225 -1.52 1.56 -28.24
N THR A 226 -0.28 1.10 -28.48
CA THR A 226 0.93 1.75 -27.95
C THR A 226 1.07 3.19 -28.45
N GLU A 227 0.77 3.44 -29.71
CA GLU A 227 0.79 4.79 -30.29
C GLU A 227 -0.28 5.68 -29.63
N THR A 228 -1.51 5.19 -29.55
CA THR A 228 -2.61 5.98 -28.98
C THR A 228 -2.36 6.28 -27.50
N VAL A 229 -2.07 5.27 -26.71
CA VAL A 229 -1.90 5.43 -25.25
C VAL A 229 -0.62 6.19 -24.93
N GLY A 230 0.50 5.82 -25.60
CA GLY A 230 1.80 6.39 -25.30
C GLY A 230 2.04 7.76 -25.92
N LEU A 231 1.76 7.91 -27.21
CA LEU A 231 2.14 9.12 -27.95
C LEU A 231 1.02 10.16 -28.00
N LYS A 232 -0.24 9.73 -28.19
CA LYS A 232 -1.40 10.64 -28.26
C LYS A 232 -1.84 11.06 -26.86
N ASN A 233 -2.04 10.09 -25.96
CA ASN A 233 -2.57 10.31 -24.59
C ASN A 233 -1.46 10.59 -23.58
N LYS A 234 -0.17 10.46 -23.97
CA LYS A 234 1.02 10.70 -23.13
C LYS A 234 1.03 9.89 -21.84
N LYS A 235 0.43 8.70 -21.84
CA LYS A 235 0.50 7.76 -20.71
C LYS A 235 1.70 6.82 -20.89
N PRO A 236 2.39 6.40 -19.83
CA PRO A 236 3.48 5.43 -19.94
C PRO A 236 2.96 4.09 -20.46
N VAL A 237 3.68 3.51 -21.42
CA VAL A 237 3.38 2.19 -22.00
C VAL A 237 4.62 1.32 -21.91
N LEU A 238 4.47 0.11 -21.40
CA LEU A 238 5.51 -0.91 -21.38
C LEU A 238 5.14 -2.01 -22.36
N PHE A 239 6.00 -2.25 -23.37
CA PHE A 239 5.77 -3.23 -24.43
C PHE A 239 6.77 -4.38 -24.32
N PHE A 240 6.27 -5.59 -24.03
CA PHE A 240 7.08 -6.81 -24.02
C PHE A 240 6.90 -7.55 -25.33
N SER A 241 7.99 -7.74 -26.08
CA SER A 241 7.98 -8.50 -27.31
C SER A 241 8.83 -9.76 -27.17
N LEU A 242 8.21 -10.93 -27.39
CA LEU A 242 8.89 -12.22 -27.38
C LEU A 242 9.22 -12.72 -28.80
N GLU A 243 8.68 -12.08 -29.84
CA GLU A 243 8.80 -12.52 -31.24
C GLU A 243 9.64 -11.56 -32.08
N MET A 244 9.57 -10.26 -31.82
CA MET A 244 10.19 -9.24 -32.66
C MET A 244 11.17 -8.37 -31.87
N PRO A 245 12.35 -8.04 -32.45
CA PRO A 245 13.28 -7.07 -31.88
C PRO A 245 12.66 -5.67 -31.75
N VAL A 246 13.22 -4.86 -30.82
CA VAL A 246 12.73 -3.50 -30.54
C VAL A 246 12.79 -2.60 -31.76
N GLU A 247 13.81 -2.78 -32.62
CA GLU A 247 14.01 -1.99 -33.85
C GLU A 247 12.83 -2.18 -34.80
N GLN A 248 12.38 -3.41 -35.01
CA GLN A 248 11.26 -3.71 -35.91
C GLN A 248 9.93 -3.18 -35.39
N ILE A 249 9.73 -3.16 -34.05
CA ILE A 249 8.53 -2.59 -33.44
C ILE A 249 8.56 -1.06 -33.60
N SER A 250 9.69 -0.43 -33.31
CA SER A 250 9.89 1.01 -33.46
C SER A 250 9.69 1.47 -34.89
N GLU A 251 10.23 0.72 -35.86
CA GLU A 251 10.04 0.98 -37.30
C GLU A 251 8.57 0.92 -37.70
N ARG A 252 7.82 -0.08 -37.21
CA ARG A 252 6.37 -0.20 -37.48
C ARG A 252 5.57 0.96 -36.89
N VAL A 253 5.87 1.37 -35.68
CA VAL A 253 5.22 2.54 -35.06
C VAL A 253 5.52 3.81 -35.86
N ALA A 254 6.78 4.00 -36.27
CA ALA A 254 7.21 5.17 -37.08
C ALA A 254 6.50 5.21 -38.44
N PHE A 255 6.46 4.12 -39.18
CA PHE A 255 5.81 4.04 -40.49
C PHE A 255 4.29 4.24 -40.38
N HIS A 256 3.65 3.60 -39.41
CA HIS A 256 2.23 3.79 -39.16
C HIS A 256 1.90 5.27 -38.90
N ARG A 257 2.71 5.91 -38.08
CA ARG A 257 2.52 7.31 -37.73
C ARG A 257 2.80 8.25 -38.94
N ALA A 258 3.84 7.95 -39.74
CA ALA A 258 4.17 8.69 -40.93
C ALA A 258 3.19 8.46 -42.09
N ARG A 259 2.32 7.44 -41.99
CA ARG A 259 1.44 6.96 -43.06
C ARG A 259 2.19 6.60 -44.32
N VAL A 260 3.38 6.05 -44.19
CA VAL A 260 4.27 5.61 -45.25
C VAL A 260 4.36 4.11 -45.24
N SER A 261 4.25 3.45 -46.39
CA SER A 261 4.51 2.02 -46.50
C SER A 261 6.01 1.74 -46.69
N LYS A 262 6.46 0.55 -46.42
CA LYS A 262 7.84 0.13 -46.62
C LYS A 262 8.21 0.10 -48.14
N GLU A 263 7.19 0.05 -48.99
CA GLU A 263 7.30 0.04 -50.44
C GLU A 263 7.48 1.45 -51.02
N ASP A 264 7.22 2.48 -50.22
CA ASP A 264 7.36 3.91 -50.60
C ASP A 264 8.77 4.45 -50.33
N LEU A 265 9.67 3.63 -49.75
CA LEU A 265 11.08 3.93 -49.51
C LEU A 265 12.00 3.27 -50.50
#